data_8968fb4eec812c9838de1f7b6749ff5a
#
_entry.id   8968fb4eec812c9838de1f7b6749ff5a
#
_cell.length_a   1.000
_cell.length_b   1.000
_cell.length_c   1.000
_cell.angle_alpha   90.00
_cell.angle_beta   90.00
_cell.angle_gamma   90.00
#
_symmetry.space_group_name_H-M   'P 1'
#
loop_
_entity.id
_entity.type
_entity.pdbx_description
1 polymer ?
#
loop_
_entity_poly.entity_id
_entity_poly.type
_entity_poly.pdbx_seq_one_letter_code
_entity_poly.pdbx_strand_id
1 'polypeptide(L)'
;GKVTNKGIELALGFKQNIGPVDWKTTLLWSLNRNRIDQLLPEYTNEELGVTVHLDEMDVYSLGGAKQRLTVGGSMGDVYVNTMRTDEHGHIWMNSMTGTLETDKNNYVYAGNTNPKYTLSWRNEFNWKGISLGFMLNARVGGIGVSATQAVMDYYGVSKTSAEARDNGGVKVNGQMIDAQTWYQTIGANGTGYVGSMYVYSMTNVRLGELTLGYDIPINKWCKWISGLNVSFVGRNLW
;
A
#
# COMPACT_ATOMS: atom_id res chain seq x y z
N GLY A 1 15.77 -20.30 9.49
CA GLY A 1 15.86 -18.94 8.96
C GLY A 1 16.18 -17.90 10.02
N LYS A 2 16.70 -16.78 9.60
CA LYS A 2 17.01 -15.65 10.49
C LYS A 2 16.60 -14.35 9.82
N VAL A 3 15.89 -13.50 10.58
CA VAL A 3 15.45 -12.16 10.12
C VAL A 3 15.86 -11.13 11.18
N THR A 4 16.43 -10.04 10.73
CA THR A 4 16.79 -8.90 11.57
C THR A 4 15.83 -7.75 11.34
N ASN A 5 15.27 -7.19 12.43
CA ASN A 5 14.47 -5.98 12.41
C ASN A 5 15.23 -4.85 13.12
N LYS A 6 15.27 -3.68 12.49
CA LYS A 6 15.83 -2.45 13.08
C LYS A 6 14.86 -1.30 12.85
N GLY A 7 14.61 -0.52 13.90
CA GLY A 7 13.66 0.58 13.82
C GLY A 7 13.99 1.71 14.76
N ILE A 8 13.34 2.84 14.52
CA ILE A 8 13.38 4.03 15.36
C ILE A 8 11.94 4.51 15.51
N GLU A 9 11.59 4.81 16.76
CA GLU A 9 10.31 5.44 17.10
C GLU A 9 10.59 6.73 17.85
N LEU A 10 9.92 7.81 17.43
CA LEU A 10 10.04 9.13 18.02
C LEU A 10 8.63 9.62 18.39
N ALA A 11 8.48 10.08 19.63
CA ALA A 11 7.28 10.72 20.12
C ALA A 11 7.64 12.12 20.66
N LEU A 12 7.06 13.15 20.04
CA LEU A 12 7.23 14.54 20.47
C LEU A 12 5.87 15.07 20.91
N GLY A 13 5.79 15.51 22.17
CA GLY A 13 4.61 16.13 22.75
C GLY A 13 4.88 17.57 23.15
N PHE A 14 3.91 18.44 22.87
CA PHE A 14 3.96 19.84 23.30
C PHE A 14 2.60 20.25 23.83
N LYS A 15 2.60 21.02 24.92
CA LYS A 15 1.39 21.58 25.53
C LYS A 15 1.62 23.05 25.83
N GLN A 16 0.67 23.90 25.44
CA GLN A 16 0.72 25.34 25.72
C GLN A 16 -0.68 25.90 25.89
N ASN A 17 -0.81 26.89 26.75
CA ASN A 17 -2.00 27.71 26.86
C ASN A 17 -1.83 28.97 26.00
N ILE A 18 -2.72 29.14 25.04
CA ILE A 18 -2.77 30.29 24.13
C ILE A 18 -3.99 31.13 24.52
N GLY A 19 -3.75 32.08 25.45
CA GLY A 19 -4.84 32.82 26.10
C GLY A 19 -5.80 31.83 26.81
N PRO A 20 -7.09 31.81 26.50
CA PRO A 20 -8.06 30.91 27.13
C PRO A 20 -8.12 29.50 26.48
N VAL A 21 -7.27 29.22 25.53
CA VAL A 21 -7.25 27.93 24.78
C VAL A 21 -6.12 27.06 25.29
N ASP A 22 -6.44 25.87 25.78
CA ASP A 22 -5.46 24.81 26.02
C ASP A 22 -5.19 24.07 24.74
N TRP A 23 -3.94 24.14 24.24
CA TRP A 23 -3.50 23.40 23.08
C TRP A 23 -2.52 22.30 23.47
N LYS A 24 -2.77 21.10 22.96
CA LYS A 24 -1.86 19.97 23.05
C LYS A 24 -1.63 19.39 21.65
N THR A 25 -0.36 19.17 21.32
CA THR A 25 0.01 18.52 20.07
C THR A 25 0.96 17.36 20.32
N THR A 26 0.81 16.29 19.54
CA THR A 26 1.67 15.12 19.63
C THR A 26 2.02 14.66 18.22
N LEU A 27 3.30 14.50 17.97
CA LEU A 27 3.84 13.97 16.74
C LEU A 27 4.49 12.61 17.04
N LEU A 28 4.06 11.58 16.33
CA LEU A 28 4.63 10.24 16.36
C LEU A 28 5.25 9.94 15.02
N TRP A 29 6.48 9.47 15.01
CA TRP A 29 7.18 9.03 13.82
C TRP A 29 7.78 7.66 14.07
N SER A 30 7.60 6.73 13.11
CA SER A 30 8.09 5.37 13.23
C SER A 30 8.69 4.89 11.91
N LEU A 31 9.84 4.29 12.01
CA LEU A 31 10.59 3.66 10.92
C LEU A 31 10.95 2.25 11.36
N ASN A 32 10.65 1.26 10.54
CA ASN A 32 11.14 -0.12 10.71
C ASN A 32 11.73 -0.64 9.40
N ARG A 33 12.83 -1.37 9.51
CA ARG A 33 13.49 -2.10 8.41
C ARG A 33 13.69 -3.53 8.83
N ASN A 34 13.24 -4.46 8.00
CA ASN A 34 13.58 -5.86 8.17
C ASN A 34 14.55 -6.31 7.07
N ARG A 35 15.35 -7.28 7.39
CA ARG A 35 16.28 -7.93 6.48
C ARG A 35 16.31 -9.43 6.77
N ILE A 36 16.23 -10.21 5.72
CA ILE A 36 16.41 -11.65 5.77
C ILE A 36 17.91 -11.93 5.74
N ASP A 37 18.43 -12.42 6.85
CA ASP A 37 19.86 -12.77 6.94
C ASP A 37 20.13 -14.19 6.44
N GLN A 38 19.11 -15.08 6.61
CA GLN A 38 19.23 -16.50 6.25
C GLN A 38 17.84 -17.09 6.06
N LEU A 39 17.62 -17.89 5.02
CA LEU A 39 16.41 -18.69 4.82
C LEU A 39 16.61 -20.13 5.32
N LEU A 40 17.17 -20.98 4.51
CA LEU A 40 17.52 -22.34 4.90
C LEU A 40 19.03 -22.51 4.70
N PRO A 41 19.80 -22.72 5.79
CA PRO A 41 21.18 -23.15 5.65
C PRO A 41 21.22 -24.56 5.04
N GLU A 42 22.38 -25.03 4.72
CA GLU A 42 22.55 -26.41 4.27
C GLU A 42 21.84 -27.39 5.22
N TYR A 43 20.91 -28.13 4.65
CA TYR A 43 20.20 -29.21 5.32
C TYR A 43 20.39 -30.48 4.51
N THR A 44 21.00 -31.47 5.12
CA THR A 44 21.19 -32.80 4.52
C THR A 44 20.15 -33.74 5.06
N ASN A 45 19.31 -34.27 4.18
CA ASN A 45 18.43 -35.38 4.51
C ASN A 45 19.25 -36.67 4.42
N GLU A 46 19.55 -37.27 5.55
CA GLU A 46 20.40 -38.46 5.65
C GLU A 46 19.77 -39.69 4.95
N GLU A 47 18.43 -39.81 4.95
CA GLU A 47 17.73 -40.92 4.31
C GLU A 47 17.79 -40.85 2.79
N LEU A 48 17.72 -39.65 2.24
CA LEU A 48 17.69 -39.41 0.80
C LEU A 48 19.08 -39.04 0.22
N GLY A 49 20.05 -38.77 1.09
CA GLY A 49 21.38 -38.33 0.69
C GLY A 49 21.41 -36.96 -0.06
N VAL A 50 20.36 -36.14 0.13
CA VAL A 50 20.19 -34.87 -0.58
C VAL A 50 20.46 -33.71 0.36
N THR A 51 21.37 -32.81 -0.07
CA THR A 51 21.62 -31.53 0.60
C THR A 51 20.82 -30.43 -0.08
N VAL A 52 20.02 -29.68 0.68
CA VAL A 52 19.23 -28.56 0.21
C VAL A 52 19.74 -27.27 0.83
N HIS A 53 19.96 -26.28 0.01
CA HIS A 53 20.26 -24.89 0.40
C HIS A 53 19.24 -23.95 -0.25
N LEU A 54 18.76 -22.92 0.46
CA LEU A 54 17.73 -22.04 -0.03
C LEU A 54 18.08 -20.58 0.26
N ASP A 55 18.37 -19.82 -0.78
CA ASP A 55 18.62 -18.38 -0.72
C ASP A 55 17.43 -17.54 -1.16
N GLU A 56 16.49 -18.14 -1.90
CA GLU A 56 15.23 -17.50 -2.27
C GLU A 56 14.06 -18.46 -2.18
N MET A 57 12.88 -17.92 -1.91
CA MET A 57 11.64 -18.70 -1.83
C MET A 57 10.43 -17.81 -2.17
N ASP A 58 9.58 -18.29 -3.07
CA ASP A 58 8.26 -17.69 -3.31
C ASP A 58 7.28 -18.19 -2.24
N VAL A 59 6.69 -17.26 -1.48
CA VAL A 59 5.80 -17.59 -0.34
C VAL A 59 4.34 -17.47 -0.74
N TYR A 60 4.03 -16.45 -1.50
CA TYR A 60 2.67 -16.15 -1.91
C TYR A 60 2.65 -15.67 -3.35
N SER A 61 1.70 -16.15 -4.13
CA SER A 61 1.47 -15.73 -5.52
C SER A 61 0.02 -15.36 -5.72
N LEU A 62 -0.22 -14.19 -6.31
CA LEU A 62 -1.53 -13.71 -6.70
C LEU A 62 -1.48 -13.22 -8.16
N GLY A 63 -1.89 -14.07 -9.08
CA GLY A 63 -1.89 -13.75 -10.50
C GLY A 63 -0.51 -13.36 -11.03
N GLY A 64 -0.34 -12.10 -11.40
CA GLY A 64 0.91 -11.56 -11.94
C GLY A 64 1.90 -11.04 -10.90
N ALA A 65 1.62 -11.23 -9.61
CA ALA A 65 2.47 -10.76 -8.52
C ALA A 65 2.78 -11.89 -7.54
N LYS A 66 3.95 -11.83 -6.93
CA LYS A 66 4.36 -12.77 -5.87
C LYS A 66 5.20 -12.09 -4.81
N GLN A 67 5.07 -12.56 -3.58
CA GLN A 67 5.99 -12.25 -2.50
C GLN A 67 7.14 -13.24 -2.55
N ARG A 68 8.35 -12.71 -2.67
CA ARG A 68 9.56 -13.52 -2.69
C ARG A 68 10.46 -13.12 -1.53
N LEU A 69 10.86 -14.10 -0.75
CA LEU A 69 11.90 -13.97 0.26
C LEU A 69 13.25 -14.26 -0.39
N THR A 70 14.19 -13.34 -0.24
CA THR A 70 15.55 -13.49 -0.74
C THR A 70 16.52 -13.11 0.36
N VAL A 71 17.60 -13.84 0.54
CA VAL A 71 18.66 -13.48 1.49
C VAL A 71 19.21 -12.10 1.14
N GLY A 72 19.31 -11.22 2.12
CA GLY A 72 19.66 -9.80 1.94
C GLY A 72 18.48 -8.87 1.64
N GLY A 73 17.35 -9.41 1.20
CA GLY A 73 16.09 -8.69 0.93
C GLY A 73 15.23 -8.52 2.17
N SER A 74 14.00 -8.09 1.96
CA SER A 74 13.00 -7.85 3.00
C SER A 74 11.84 -8.83 2.89
N MET A 75 11.20 -9.12 4.02
CA MET A 75 10.00 -9.96 4.05
C MET A 75 8.82 -9.39 3.27
N GLY A 76 8.83 -8.08 2.99
CA GLY A 76 7.78 -7.41 2.22
C GLY A 76 8.09 -7.25 0.73
N ASP A 77 9.13 -7.86 0.21
CA ASP A 77 9.53 -7.70 -1.18
C ASP A 77 8.55 -8.38 -2.13
N VAL A 78 8.11 -7.63 -3.14
CA VAL A 78 7.15 -8.04 -4.16
C VAL A 78 7.81 -8.03 -5.52
N TYR A 79 7.59 -9.10 -6.24
CA TYR A 79 8.02 -9.29 -7.63
C TYR A 79 6.79 -9.42 -8.51
N VAL A 80 6.87 -8.89 -9.71
CA VAL A 80 5.76 -8.90 -10.67
C VAL A 80 6.24 -9.36 -12.03
N ASN A 81 5.37 -10.05 -12.75
CA ASN A 81 5.60 -10.34 -14.16
C ASN A 81 5.36 -9.08 -15.02
N THR A 82 5.88 -9.08 -16.24
CA THR A 82 5.87 -7.92 -17.13
C THR A 82 5.29 -8.26 -18.49
N MET A 83 5.11 -7.22 -19.32
CA MET A 83 5.00 -7.42 -20.77
C MET A 83 6.36 -7.86 -21.30
N ARG A 84 6.33 -8.67 -22.36
CA ARG A 84 7.55 -8.96 -23.10
C ARG A 84 8.01 -7.70 -23.84
N THR A 85 9.29 -7.37 -23.73
CA THR A 85 9.88 -6.21 -24.41
C THR A 85 11.03 -6.62 -25.30
N ASP A 86 11.29 -5.80 -26.33
CA ASP A 86 12.47 -5.91 -27.18
C ASP A 86 13.71 -5.29 -26.48
N GLU A 87 14.85 -5.29 -27.16
CA GLU A 87 16.12 -4.71 -26.67
C GLU A 87 16.07 -3.18 -26.50
N HIS A 88 15.08 -2.51 -27.09
CA HIS A 88 14.85 -1.06 -26.96
C HIS A 88 13.78 -0.72 -25.92
N GLY A 89 13.23 -1.72 -25.24
CA GLY A 89 12.19 -1.54 -24.22
C GLY A 89 10.78 -1.37 -24.78
N HIS A 90 10.57 -1.56 -26.09
CA HIS A 90 9.23 -1.55 -26.67
C HIS A 90 8.49 -2.85 -26.33
N ILE A 91 7.20 -2.76 -26.07
CA ILE A 91 6.35 -3.94 -25.88
C ILE A 91 6.35 -4.75 -27.17
N TRP A 92 6.73 -6.03 -27.03
CA TRP A 92 6.81 -6.93 -28.18
C TRP A 92 5.41 -7.26 -28.70
N MET A 93 5.24 -7.10 -30.01
CA MET A 93 4.00 -7.38 -30.72
C MET A 93 4.29 -8.32 -31.85
N ASN A 94 3.49 -9.40 -31.97
CA ASN A 94 3.61 -10.32 -33.06
C ASN A 94 3.21 -9.61 -34.38
N SER A 95 4.15 -9.49 -35.31
CA SER A 95 3.96 -8.75 -36.56
C SER A 95 2.90 -9.37 -37.48
N MET A 96 2.61 -10.66 -37.34
CA MET A 96 1.63 -11.38 -38.17
C MET A 96 0.22 -11.31 -37.60
N THR A 97 0.09 -11.36 -36.28
CA THR A 97 -1.21 -11.45 -35.61
C THR A 97 -1.62 -10.14 -34.89
N GLY A 98 -0.68 -9.20 -34.71
CA GLY A 98 -0.90 -7.99 -33.93
C GLY A 98 -1.09 -8.25 -32.43
N THR A 99 -0.87 -9.48 -31.96
CA THR A 99 -1.04 -9.82 -30.53
C THR A 99 0.14 -9.34 -29.70
N LEU A 100 -0.20 -8.76 -28.54
CA LEU A 100 0.77 -8.36 -27.54
C LEU A 100 1.20 -9.60 -26.72
N GLU A 101 2.47 -9.69 -26.39
CA GLU A 101 2.97 -10.80 -25.59
C GLU A 101 3.31 -10.36 -24.17
N THR A 102 2.99 -11.24 -23.23
CA THR A 102 3.33 -11.09 -21.81
C THR A 102 4.48 -12.04 -21.46
N ASP A 103 5.40 -11.59 -20.63
CA ASP A 103 6.43 -12.45 -20.05
C ASP A 103 6.00 -12.92 -18.65
N LYS A 104 5.19 -13.98 -18.63
CA LYS A 104 4.60 -14.52 -17.40
C LYS A 104 5.60 -15.25 -16.50
N ASN A 105 6.78 -15.58 -17.02
CA ASN A 105 7.78 -16.35 -16.28
C ASN A 105 8.90 -15.47 -15.72
N ASN A 106 9.06 -14.26 -16.24
CA ASN A 106 10.06 -13.32 -15.79
C ASN A 106 9.46 -12.37 -14.75
N TYR A 107 9.86 -12.56 -13.50
CA TYR A 107 9.43 -11.72 -12.38
C TYR A 107 10.51 -10.75 -12.00
N VAL A 108 10.20 -9.46 -12.06
CA VAL A 108 11.09 -8.37 -11.68
C VAL A 108 10.71 -7.80 -10.32
N TYR A 109 11.67 -7.28 -9.59
CA TYR A 109 11.43 -6.61 -8.33
C TYR A 109 10.59 -5.34 -8.54
N ALA A 110 9.42 -5.28 -7.91
CA ALA A 110 8.49 -4.16 -8.02
C ALA A 110 8.60 -3.17 -6.85
N GLY A 111 9.04 -3.65 -5.70
CA GLY A 111 9.16 -2.85 -4.49
C GLY A 111 8.80 -3.63 -3.24
N ASN A 112 8.59 -2.91 -2.15
CA ASN A 112 8.31 -3.47 -0.84
C ASN A 112 6.95 -3.03 -0.34
N THR A 113 6.18 -3.93 0.27
CA THR A 113 4.86 -3.59 0.84
C THR A 113 4.94 -2.75 2.11
N ASN A 114 6.08 -2.80 2.83
CA ASN A 114 6.26 -2.03 4.05
C ASN A 114 6.50 -0.55 3.74
N PRO A 115 5.98 0.37 4.56
CA PRO A 115 6.25 1.78 4.40
C PRO A 115 7.73 2.10 4.70
N LYS A 116 8.22 3.18 4.11
CA LYS A 116 9.51 3.75 4.49
C LYS A 116 9.48 4.29 5.91
N TYR A 117 8.36 4.96 6.28
CA TYR A 117 8.05 5.41 7.62
C TYR A 117 6.55 5.72 7.73
N THR A 118 6.06 5.84 8.96
CA THR A 118 4.73 6.33 9.28
C THR A 118 4.82 7.57 10.17
N LEU A 119 3.83 8.44 10.05
CA LEU A 119 3.71 9.66 10.81
C LEU A 119 2.28 9.79 11.32
N SER A 120 2.10 10.16 12.58
CA SER A 120 0.81 10.55 13.15
C SER A 120 0.96 11.91 13.85
N TRP A 121 0.11 12.83 13.49
CA TRP A 121 0.09 14.16 14.10
C TRP A 121 -1.28 14.43 14.67
N ARG A 122 -1.34 14.46 16.02
CA ARG A 122 -2.55 14.72 16.80
C ARG A 122 -2.52 16.12 17.38
N ASN A 123 -3.65 16.82 17.28
CA ASN A 123 -3.87 18.12 17.91
C ASN A 123 -5.16 18.09 18.70
N GLU A 124 -5.13 18.69 19.87
CA GLU A 124 -6.27 18.84 20.78
C GLU A 124 -6.32 20.29 21.26
N PHE A 125 -7.50 20.88 21.15
CA PHE A 125 -7.78 22.25 21.58
C PHE A 125 -8.97 22.21 22.54
N ASN A 126 -8.82 22.82 23.71
CA ASN A 126 -9.90 22.97 24.67
C ASN A 126 -10.12 24.44 24.99
N TRP A 127 -11.37 24.88 24.85
CA TRP A 127 -11.75 26.25 25.11
C TRP A 127 -13.15 26.31 25.75
N LYS A 128 -13.21 26.78 27.01
CA LYS A 128 -14.49 27.00 27.74
C LYS A 128 -15.48 25.82 27.63
N GLY A 129 -14.98 24.60 27.77
CA GLY A 129 -15.77 23.39 27.70
C GLY A 129 -15.98 22.84 26.29
N ILE A 130 -15.57 23.56 25.23
CA ILE A 130 -15.52 23.03 23.88
C ILE A 130 -14.17 22.34 23.67
N SER A 131 -14.19 21.11 23.16
CA SER A 131 -13.00 20.35 22.76
C SER A 131 -13.03 20.06 21.26
N LEU A 132 -11.93 20.34 20.59
CA LEU A 132 -11.69 19.99 19.19
C LEU A 132 -10.43 19.16 19.12
N GLY A 133 -10.50 17.97 18.54
CA GLY A 133 -9.36 17.11 18.27
C GLY A 133 -9.31 16.69 16.82
N PHE A 134 -8.11 16.60 16.24
CA PHE A 134 -7.92 15.95 14.97
C PHE A 134 -6.60 15.19 14.92
N MET A 135 -6.57 14.13 14.12
CA MET A 135 -5.38 13.31 13.90
C MET A 135 -5.17 13.08 12.41
N LEU A 136 -4.01 13.51 11.92
CA LEU A 136 -3.53 13.22 10.58
C LEU A 136 -2.56 12.04 10.64
N ASN A 137 -2.80 11.04 9.82
CA ASN A 137 -1.90 9.90 9.65
C ASN A 137 -1.32 9.91 8.25
N ALA A 138 -0.01 9.76 8.16
CA ALA A 138 0.69 9.59 6.90
C ALA A 138 1.42 8.25 6.89
N ARG A 139 1.27 7.54 5.78
CA ARG A 139 2.08 6.38 5.41
C ARG A 139 2.91 6.77 4.19
N VAL A 140 4.21 6.73 4.30
CA VAL A 140 5.11 7.12 3.21
C VAL A 140 5.86 5.91 2.70
N GLY A 141 5.75 5.68 1.40
CA GLY A 141 6.33 4.51 0.73
C GLY A 141 5.48 3.25 0.90
N GLY A 142 6.04 2.17 0.40
CA GLY A 142 5.35 0.92 0.20
C GLY A 142 4.60 0.88 -1.13
N ILE A 143 4.41 -0.34 -1.63
CA ILE A 143 3.62 -0.62 -2.83
C ILE A 143 2.49 -1.60 -2.51
N GLY A 144 1.47 -1.58 -3.34
CA GLY A 144 0.42 -2.58 -3.39
C GLY A 144 0.16 -3.00 -4.83
N VAL A 145 -0.29 -4.22 -5.03
CA VAL A 145 -0.72 -4.72 -6.34
C VAL A 145 -2.22 -4.93 -6.31
N SER A 146 -2.95 -4.37 -7.28
CA SER A 146 -4.40 -4.39 -7.32
C SER A 146 -4.92 -5.44 -8.30
N ALA A 147 -5.22 -6.64 -7.81
CA ALA A 147 -5.94 -7.64 -8.59
C ALA A 147 -7.38 -7.19 -8.94
N THR A 148 -8.02 -6.40 -8.08
CA THR A 148 -9.35 -5.85 -8.35
C THR A 148 -9.33 -4.96 -9.58
N GLN A 149 -8.34 -4.07 -9.72
CA GLN A 149 -8.20 -3.23 -10.92
C GLN A 149 -7.98 -4.08 -12.17
N ALA A 150 -7.16 -5.14 -12.08
CA ALA A 150 -6.92 -6.05 -13.19
C ALA A 150 -8.20 -6.74 -13.67
N VAL A 151 -9.07 -7.14 -12.74
CA VAL A 151 -10.39 -7.72 -13.05
C VAL A 151 -11.31 -6.68 -13.69
N MET A 152 -11.38 -5.48 -13.13
CA MET A 152 -12.21 -4.39 -13.66
C MET A 152 -11.78 -4.00 -15.08
N ASP A 153 -10.48 -3.97 -15.34
CA ASP A 153 -9.91 -3.67 -16.65
C ASP A 153 -10.24 -4.77 -17.66
N TYR A 154 -10.07 -6.02 -17.28
CA TYR A 154 -10.40 -7.17 -18.15
C TYR A 154 -11.86 -7.13 -18.63
N TYR A 155 -12.80 -6.80 -17.74
CA TYR A 155 -14.22 -6.69 -18.09
C TYR A 155 -14.59 -5.31 -18.67
N GLY A 156 -13.66 -4.37 -18.78
CA GLY A 156 -13.88 -3.04 -19.35
C GLY A 156 -14.79 -2.14 -18.54
N VAL A 157 -14.91 -2.39 -17.22
CA VAL A 157 -15.76 -1.62 -16.28
C VAL A 157 -14.99 -0.60 -15.45
N SER A 158 -13.69 -0.50 -15.63
CA SER A 158 -12.88 0.52 -14.99
C SER A 158 -13.01 1.87 -15.70
N LYS A 159 -12.75 2.96 -14.97
CA LYS A 159 -12.69 4.31 -15.54
C LYS A 159 -11.65 4.40 -16.65
N THR A 160 -10.46 3.84 -16.43
CA THR A 160 -9.36 3.84 -17.39
C THR A 160 -9.70 3.12 -18.69
N SER A 161 -10.38 1.97 -18.60
CA SER A 161 -10.82 1.25 -19.80
C SER A 161 -11.94 1.97 -20.54
N ALA A 162 -12.84 2.68 -19.83
CA ALA A 162 -13.86 3.50 -20.45
C ALA A 162 -13.25 4.68 -21.21
N GLU A 163 -12.36 5.43 -20.56
CA GLU A 163 -11.65 6.56 -21.20
C GLU A 163 -10.83 6.10 -22.43
N ALA A 164 -10.20 4.93 -22.37
CA ALA A 164 -9.47 4.39 -23.51
C ALA A 164 -10.39 4.07 -24.69
N ARG A 165 -11.59 3.51 -24.45
CA ARG A 165 -12.59 3.28 -25.52
C ARG A 165 -13.02 4.60 -26.16
N ASP A 166 -13.30 5.62 -25.35
CA ASP A 166 -13.74 6.93 -25.83
C ASP A 166 -12.65 7.65 -26.65
N ASN A 167 -11.38 7.40 -26.31
CA ASN A 167 -10.21 7.96 -27.01
C ASN A 167 -9.72 7.09 -28.20
N GLY A 168 -10.44 6.06 -28.58
CA GLY A 168 -10.12 5.20 -29.74
C GLY A 168 -9.03 4.15 -29.45
N GLY A 169 -8.70 3.88 -28.18
CA GLY A 169 -7.77 2.83 -27.79
C GLY A 169 -6.66 3.30 -26.87
N VAL A 170 -5.62 2.49 -26.76
CA VAL A 170 -4.40 2.75 -25.98
C VAL A 170 -3.20 2.86 -26.91
N LYS A 171 -2.39 3.91 -26.72
CA LYS A 171 -1.18 4.11 -27.52
C LYS A 171 -0.04 3.24 -27.00
N VAL A 172 0.40 2.27 -27.80
CA VAL A 172 1.50 1.34 -27.50
C VAL A 172 2.54 1.42 -28.62
N ASN A 173 3.80 1.66 -28.28
CA ASN A 173 4.90 1.82 -29.23
C ASN A 173 4.58 2.81 -30.38
N GLY A 174 3.78 3.84 -30.11
CA GLY A 174 3.36 4.82 -31.10
C GLY A 174 2.13 4.44 -31.92
N GLN A 175 1.62 3.24 -31.82
CA GLN A 175 0.42 2.75 -32.50
C GLN A 175 -0.78 2.73 -31.55
N MET A 176 -1.99 2.93 -32.10
CA MET A 176 -3.23 2.79 -31.35
C MET A 176 -3.66 1.33 -31.35
N ILE A 177 -3.77 0.75 -30.19
CA ILE A 177 -4.29 -0.60 -29.95
C ILE A 177 -5.72 -0.47 -29.43
N ASP A 178 -6.61 -1.29 -29.93
CA ASP A 178 -7.99 -1.37 -29.45
C ASP A 178 -8.04 -1.55 -27.93
N ALA A 179 -8.91 -0.79 -27.25
CA ALA A 179 -8.99 -0.78 -25.80
C ALA A 179 -9.33 -2.16 -25.20
N GLN A 180 -10.24 -2.92 -25.85
CA GLN A 180 -10.59 -4.26 -25.39
C GLN A 180 -9.39 -5.20 -25.50
N THR A 181 -8.69 -5.18 -26.62
CA THR A 181 -7.48 -5.99 -26.86
C THR A 181 -6.41 -5.70 -25.82
N TRP A 182 -6.14 -4.41 -25.53
CA TRP A 182 -5.17 -4.01 -24.52
C TRP A 182 -5.56 -4.52 -23.14
N TYR A 183 -6.75 -4.17 -22.66
CA TYR A 183 -7.16 -4.47 -21.28
C TYR A 183 -7.40 -5.96 -21.04
N GLN A 184 -7.81 -6.72 -22.04
CA GLN A 184 -7.88 -8.18 -21.93
C GLN A 184 -6.50 -8.85 -21.93
N THR A 185 -5.50 -8.21 -22.52
CA THR A 185 -4.12 -8.72 -22.49
C THR A 185 -3.47 -8.49 -21.13
N ILE A 186 -3.59 -7.28 -20.57
CA ILE A 186 -2.92 -6.94 -19.30
C ILE A 186 -3.72 -7.37 -18.06
N GLY A 187 -5.06 -7.35 -18.13
CA GLY A 187 -5.97 -7.77 -17.08
C GLY A 187 -6.23 -9.28 -17.07
N ALA A 188 -7.02 -9.74 -16.12
CA ALA A 188 -7.49 -11.12 -16.08
C ALA A 188 -8.75 -11.26 -15.24
N ASN A 189 -9.52 -12.31 -15.50
CA ASN A 189 -10.73 -12.63 -14.73
C ASN A 189 -10.42 -13.39 -13.41
N GLY A 190 -9.35 -12.98 -12.70
CA GLY A 190 -8.96 -13.55 -11.43
C GLY A 190 -7.45 -13.81 -11.31
N THR A 191 -6.86 -14.58 -12.24
CA THR A 191 -5.43 -14.90 -12.21
C THR A 191 -4.78 -14.65 -13.59
N GLY A 192 -3.48 -14.40 -13.59
CA GLY A 192 -2.70 -14.31 -14.82
C GLY A 192 -2.63 -12.91 -15.44
N TYR A 193 -3.00 -11.86 -14.71
CA TYR A 193 -2.78 -10.46 -15.12
C TYR A 193 -1.28 -10.11 -15.19
N VAL A 194 -0.97 -9.02 -15.88
CA VAL A 194 0.39 -8.48 -15.94
C VAL A 194 0.62 -7.62 -14.70
N GLY A 195 1.33 -8.15 -13.71
CA GLY A 195 1.48 -7.54 -12.39
C GLY A 195 2.09 -6.15 -12.44
N SER A 196 3.06 -5.89 -13.32
CA SER A 196 3.72 -4.60 -13.47
C SER A 196 2.76 -3.45 -13.83
N MET A 197 1.63 -3.74 -14.45
CA MET A 197 0.61 -2.74 -14.81
C MET A 197 -0.28 -2.33 -13.63
N TYR A 198 -0.24 -3.08 -12.53
CA TYR A 198 -1.14 -2.92 -11.39
C TYR A 198 -0.41 -2.64 -10.07
N VAL A 199 0.84 -2.18 -10.16
CA VAL A 199 1.62 -1.74 -9.01
C VAL A 199 1.28 -0.28 -8.69
N TYR A 200 0.86 -0.02 -7.47
CA TYR A 200 0.49 1.31 -6.99
C TYR A 200 1.29 1.71 -5.76
N SER A 201 1.59 3.00 -5.66
CA SER A 201 2.15 3.56 -4.43
C SER A 201 1.12 3.49 -3.30
N MET A 202 1.54 3.03 -2.14
CA MET A 202 0.74 3.03 -0.91
C MET A 202 0.96 4.28 -0.06
N THR A 203 1.70 5.27 -0.58
CA THR A 203 1.85 6.57 0.09
C THR A 203 0.50 7.26 0.17
N ASN A 204 0.09 7.59 1.38
CA ASN A 204 -1.16 8.32 1.60
C ASN A 204 -1.07 9.18 2.87
N VAL A 205 -1.92 10.21 2.91
CA VAL A 205 -2.22 11.01 4.10
C VAL A 205 -3.72 10.95 4.30
N ARG A 206 -4.15 10.79 5.54
CA ARG A 206 -5.58 10.69 5.85
C ARG A 206 -5.93 11.40 7.16
N LEU A 207 -7.13 11.94 7.23
CA LEU A 207 -7.74 12.42 8.45
C LEU A 207 -8.25 11.20 9.24
N GLY A 208 -7.40 10.70 10.15
CA GLY A 208 -7.65 9.48 10.91
C GLY A 208 -8.76 9.65 11.95
N GLU A 209 -8.81 10.81 12.59
CA GLU A 209 -9.83 11.12 13.60
C GLU A 209 -10.14 12.62 13.59
N LEU A 210 -11.40 12.96 13.77
CA LEU A 210 -11.90 14.29 14.09
C LEU A 210 -12.87 14.16 15.26
N THR A 211 -12.65 14.91 16.30
CA THR A 211 -13.48 14.92 17.53
C THR A 211 -13.95 16.33 17.81
N LEU A 212 -15.23 16.50 18.04
CA LEU A 212 -15.80 17.74 18.56
C LEU A 212 -16.61 17.39 19.81
N GLY A 213 -16.27 17.98 20.93
CA GLY A 213 -16.92 17.72 22.21
C GLY A 213 -17.36 19.00 22.91
N TYR A 214 -18.32 18.85 23.81
CA TYR A 214 -18.74 19.91 24.70
C TYR A 214 -19.05 19.40 26.11
N ASP A 215 -18.41 20.02 27.09
CA ASP A 215 -18.67 19.78 28.51
C ASP A 215 -19.85 20.65 28.94
N ILE A 216 -21.01 20.03 29.08
CA ILE A 216 -22.23 20.72 29.50
C ILE A 216 -22.12 21.00 31.01
N PRO A 217 -22.26 22.26 31.44
CA PRO A 217 -22.17 22.62 32.88
C PRO A 217 -23.45 22.22 33.64
N ILE A 218 -23.79 20.94 33.57
CA ILE A 218 -25.05 20.37 34.10
C ILE A 218 -25.18 20.54 35.59
N ASN A 219 -24.06 20.64 36.31
CA ASN A 219 -24.02 20.87 37.75
C ASN A 219 -24.68 22.19 38.18
N LYS A 220 -24.84 23.16 37.27
CA LYS A 220 -25.57 24.40 37.51
C LYS A 220 -27.08 24.19 37.60
N TRP A 221 -27.59 23.13 36.97
CA TRP A 221 -29.04 22.83 36.89
C TRP A 221 -29.42 21.55 37.64
N CYS A 222 -28.52 20.58 37.71
CA CYS A 222 -28.73 19.31 38.37
C CYS A 222 -27.56 18.96 39.28
N LYS A 223 -27.80 19.08 40.60
CA LYS A 223 -26.75 18.84 41.61
C LYS A 223 -26.35 17.36 41.76
N TRP A 224 -27.09 16.45 41.16
CA TRP A 224 -26.87 15.01 41.28
C TRP A 224 -25.93 14.51 40.18
N ILE A 225 -25.69 15.32 39.16
CA ILE A 225 -24.79 14.98 38.04
C ILE A 225 -23.58 15.89 38.12
N SER A 226 -22.40 15.29 38.35
CA SER A 226 -21.13 16.03 38.51
C SER A 226 -20.56 16.54 37.17
N GLY A 227 -20.90 15.92 36.05
CA GLY A 227 -20.46 16.32 34.72
C GLY A 227 -21.20 15.57 33.62
N LEU A 228 -21.37 16.24 32.51
CA LEU A 228 -21.95 15.68 31.28
C LEU A 228 -21.13 16.16 30.09
N ASN A 229 -20.52 15.24 29.36
CA ASN A 229 -19.81 15.51 28.12
C ASN A 229 -20.60 14.89 26.97
N VAL A 230 -20.77 15.65 25.89
CA VAL A 230 -21.29 15.14 24.62
C VAL A 230 -20.22 15.34 23.56
N SER A 231 -19.91 14.29 22.83
CA SER A 231 -18.90 14.37 21.78
C SER A 231 -19.36 13.66 20.51
N PHE A 232 -18.96 14.25 19.39
CA PHE A 232 -19.02 13.65 18.07
C PHE A 232 -17.63 13.22 17.67
N VAL A 233 -17.49 11.97 17.20
CA VAL A 233 -16.22 11.40 16.73
C VAL A 233 -16.40 10.83 15.34
N GLY A 234 -15.67 11.39 14.40
CA GLY A 234 -15.54 10.84 13.04
C GLY A 234 -14.18 10.17 12.87
N ARG A 235 -14.12 9.01 12.23
CA ARG A 235 -12.88 8.29 11.94
C ARG A 235 -12.76 7.95 10.48
N ASN A 236 -11.50 7.98 9.97
CA ASN A 236 -11.18 7.68 8.56
C ASN A 236 -12.02 8.52 7.58
N LEU A 237 -12.14 9.82 7.84
CA LEU A 237 -13.01 10.72 7.10
C LEU A 237 -12.45 11.09 5.72
N TRP A 238 -11.13 11.04 5.55
CA TRP A 238 -10.44 11.35 4.30
C TRP A 238 -9.05 10.72 4.32
#